data_ba09c02eff70f971a645d0531a9513b5
#
_entry.id   ba09c02eff70f971a645d0531a9513b5
#
_cell.length_a   1.000
_cell.length_b   1.000
_cell.length_c   1.000
_cell.angle_alpha   90.00
_cell.angle_beta   90.00
_cell.angle_gamma   90.00
#
_symmetry.space_group_name_H-M   'P 1'
#
loop_
_entity.id
_entity.type
_entity.pdbx_description
1 polymer ?
#
loop_
_entity_poly.entity_id
_entity_poly.type
_entity_poly.pdbx_seq_one_letter_code
_entity_poly.pdbx_strand_id
1 'polypeptide(L)' 'MIRLAILGTGGMAQRHAEEFQKIEGVELVACADIHLPVAQKFAEKNNIPQAFSSLE' A
#
# COMPACT_ATOMS: atom_id res chain seq x y z
N MET A 1 4.61 -7.24 15.69
CA MET A 1 3.81 -6.80 14.53
C MET A 1 4.68 -6.70 13.28
N ILE A 2 4.18 -7.19 12.18
CA ILE A 2 4.89 -7.13 10.91
C ILE A 2 4.42 -5.90 10.12
N ARG A 3 5.36 -5.10 9.68
CA ARG A 3 5.06 -3.92 8.86
C ARG A 3 5.35 -4.22 7.41
N LEU A 4 4.37 -3.98 6.56
CA LEU A 4 4.49 -4.28 5.13
C LEU A 4 4.37 -3.02 4.28
N ALA A 5 5.03 -3.03 3.14
CA ALA A 5 4.87 -2.01 2.13
C ALA A 5 4.46 -2.68 0.83
N ILE A 6 3.59 -2.01 0.07
CA ILE A 6 3.15 -2.52 -1.23
C ILE A 6 3.86 -1.73 -2.32
N LEU A 7 4.53 -2.43 -3.21
CA LEU A 7 5.23 -1.83 -4.34
C LEU A 7 4.38 -2.01 -5.59
N GLY A 8 3.98 -0.89 -6.20
CA GLY A 8 3.04 -0.89 -7.30
C GLY A 8 1.60 -0.89 -6.80
N THR A 9 0.79 0.03 -7.28
CA THR A 9 -0.57 0.20 -6.76
C THR A 9 -1.65 -0.02 -7.82
N GLY A 10 -1.32 -0.73 -8.90
CA GLY A 10 -2.30 -1.07 -9.92
C GLY A 10 -2.93 -2.43 -9.66
N GLY A 11 -3.85 -2.82 -10.53
CA GLY A 11 -4.42 -4.15 -10.63
C GLY A 11 -4.64 -4.91 -9.34
N MET A 12 -3.73 -5.84 -9.06
CA MET A 12 -3.88 -6.77 -7.94
C MET A 12 -3.52 -6.18 -6.58
N ALA A 13 -2.93 -4.98 -6.56
CA ALA A 13 -2.48 -4.40 -5.30
C ALA A 13 -3.63 -4.16 -4.32
N GLN A 14 -4.79 -3.73 -4.82
CA GLN A 14 -5.95 -3.50 -3.98
C GLN A 14 -6.38 -4.78 -3.28
N ARG A 15 -6.39 -5.87 -4.02
CA ARG A 15 -6.76 -7.16 -3.45
C ARG A 15 -5.75 -7.61 -2.40
N HIS A 16 -4.46 -7.42 -2.68
CA HIS A 16 -3.41 -7.76 -1.71
C HIS A 16 -3.54 -6.92 -0.44
N ALA A 17 -3.84 -5.64 -0.59
CA ALA A 17 -4.02 -4.78 0.57
C ALA A 17 -5.17 -5.28 1.44
N GLU A 18 -6.28 -5.62 0.83
CA GLU A 18 -7.45 -6.13 1.57
C GLU A 18 -7.12 -7.43 2.29
N GLU A 19 -6.39 -8.33 1.64
CA GLU A 19 -6.03 -9.59 2.24
C GLU A 19 -5.07 -9.40 3.42
N PHE A 20 -4.05 -8.56 3.25
CA PHE A 20 -3.09 -8.33 4.32
C PHE A 20 -3.73 -7.65 5.53
N GLN A 21 -4.69 -6.77 5.30
CA GLN A 21 -5.36 -6.08 6.41
C GLN A 21 -6.24 -7.00 7.24
N LYS A 22 -6.57 -8.17 6.72
CA LYS A 22 -7.32 -9.17 7.47
C LYS A 22 -6.44 -10.03 8.36
N ILE A 23 -5.13 -9.97 8.18
CA ILE A 23 -4.20 -10.79 8.95
C ILE A 23 -3.82 -10.07 10.22
N GLU A 24 -4.11 -10.68 11.36
CA GLU A 24 -3.76 -10.12 12.65
C GLU A 24 -2.24 -10.07 12.81
N GLY A 25 -1.73 -8.97 13.33
CA GLY A 25 -0.30 -8.80 13.51
C GLY A 25 0.43 -8.22 12.29
N VAL A 26 -0.30 -7.92 11.21
CA VAL A 26 0.28 -7.32 10.00
C VAL A 26 -0.27 -5.91 9.83
N GLU A 27 0.60 -4.96 9.52
CA GLU A 27 0.21 -3.58 9.31
C GLU A 27 0.79 -3.07 8.00
N LEU A 28 -0.05 -2.50 7.15
CA LEU A 28 0.40 -1.84 5.93
C LEU A 28 0.81 -0.42 6.28
N VAL A 29 2.09 -0.11 6.14
CA VAL A 29 2.62 1.19 6.56
C VAL A 29 2.97 2.09 5.39
N ALA A 30 3.13 1.56 4.18
CA ALA A 30 3.52 2.36 3.04
C ALA A 30 3.10 1.71 1.73
N CYS A 31 2.99 2.51 0.69
CA CYS A 31 2.86 2.02 -0.68
C CYS A 31 3.65 2.93 -1.60
N ALA A 32 4.01 2.43 -2.77
CA ALA A 32 4.79 3.19 -3.72
C ALA A 32 4.36 2.84 -5.15
N ASP A 33 4.42 3.84 -6.02
CA ASP A 33 4.13 3.68 -7.44
C ASP A 33 4.89 4.76 -8.18
N ILE A 34 5.32 4.47 -9.41
CA ILE A 34 6.03 5.48 -10.20
C ILE A 34 5.15 6.70 -10.47
N HIS A 35 3.84 6.55 -10.37
CA HIS A 35 2.90 7.66 -10.50
C HIS A 35 2.39 8.04 -9.11
N LEU A 36 2.99 9.06 -8.52
CA LEU A 36 2.64 9.46 -7.15
C LEU A 36 1.15 9.68 -6.91
N PRO A 37 0.40 10.35 -7.80
CA PRO A 37 -1.05 10.51 -7.55
C PRO A 37 -1.78 9.18 -7.41
N VAL A 38 -1.34 8.16 -8.12
CA VAL A 38 -1.94 6.83 -8.03
C VAL A 38 -1.63 6.22 -6.66
N ALA A 39 -0.37 6.33 -6.21
CA ALA A 39 0.01 5.84 -4.89
C ALA A 39 -0.75 6.56 -3.79
N GLN A 40 -0.92 7.87 -3.91
CA GLN A 40 -1.63 8.66 -2.90
C GLN A 40 -3.10 8.26 -2.80
N LYS A 41 -3.75 8.03 -3.93
CA LYS A 41 -5.14 7.57 -3.93
C LYS A 41 -5.27 6.20 -3.31
N PHE A 42 -4.34 5.31 -3.63
CA PHE A 42 -4.34 3.97 -3.08
C PHE A 42 -4.15 4.00 -1.57
N ALA A 43 -3.22 4.82 -1.09
CA ALA A 43 -2.96 4.96 0.34
C ALA A 43 -4.20 5.49 1.06
N GLU A 44 -4.84 6.50 0.50
CA GLU A 44 -6.03 7.09 1.09
C GLU A 44 -7.18 6.08 1.16
N LYS A 45 -7.39 5.34 0.09
CA LYS A 45 -8.44 4.33 0.03
C LYS A 45 -8.24 3.22 1.04
N ASN A 46 -6.99 2.85 1.31
CA ASN A 46 -6.67 1.72 2.16
C ASN A 46 -6.14 2.11 3.54
N ASN A 47 -6.20 3.39 3.88
CA ASN A 47 -5.73 3.89 5.17
C ASN A 47 -4.26 3.59 5.43
N ILE A 48 -3.44 3.71 4.38
CA ILE A 48 -2.00 3.51 4.47
C ILE A 48 -1.35 4.87 4.75
N PRO A 49 -0.54 5.00 5.80
CA PRO A 49 -0.05 6.30 6.21
C PRO A 49 0.95 6.97 5.27
N GLN A 50 1.66 6.21 4.45
CA GLN A 50 2.68 6.78 3.58
C GLN A 50 2.56 6.31 2.15
N ALA A 51 2.78 7.23 1.20
CA ALA A 51 2.79 6.92 -0.22
C ALA A 51 4.02 7.57 -0.85
N PHE A 52 4.70 6.84 -1.72
CA PHE A 52 5.92 7.29 -2.37
C PHE A 52 5.82 7.16 -3.88
N SER A 53 6.56 8.03 -4.58
CA SER A 53 6.58 8.02 -6.05
C SER A 53 7.68 7.13 -6.62
N SER A 54 8.54 6.59 -5.77
CA SER A 54 9.70 5.81 -6.20
C SER A 54 9.80 4.54 -5.39
N LEU A 55 10.32 3.48 -6.03
CA LEU A 55 10.57 2.22 -5.35
C LEU A 55 11.97 2.15 -4.74
N GLU A 56 12.75 3.20 -4.86
CA GLU A 56 14.08 3.27 -4.31
C GLU A 56 14.08 3.76 -2.87
#